data_ee9af6601f2444ec2db1c2804f454aa2
#
_entry.id   ee9af6601f2444ec2db1c2804f454aa2
#
_cell.length_a   1.000
_cell.length_b   1.000
_cell.length_c   1.000
_cell.angle_alpha   90.00
_cell.angle_beta   90.00
_cell.angle_gamma   90.00
#
_symmetry.space_group_name_H-M   'P 1'
#
loop_
_entity.id
_entity.type
_entity.pdbx_description
1 polymer ?
#
loop_
_entity_poly.entity_id
_entity_poly.type
_entity_poly.pdbx_seq_one_letter_code
_entity_poly.pdbx_strand_id
1 'polypeptide(L)'
;SFPTRRSSDLLPGSTNYQLSYEIKRKILKNNIFGVDIDPLAVEVSKFSLLLKVLEGSTLEELEAYHQHTHNKILPNLDENIKNGNSLVDGTYAQLNRAVYTDISLMNKIKMFDWRSEFGDRGFDAIIGNPPYIRVQNMVQYAGEEYEFYKSHISQYRTAKSETLDKYYLFIERSLSLLNADGMIGYIVPHKFMNIQAGQKLRDRK
;
A
#
# COMPACT_ATOMS: atom_id res chain seq x y z
N SER A 1 -2.40 -11.36 14.40
CA SER A 1 -2.34 -12.84 14.41
C SER A 1 -3.23 -13.36 13.30
N PHE A 2 -2.69 -14.17 12.38
CA PHE A 2 -3.50 -14.88 11.40
C PHE A 2 -4.53 -15.75 12.14
N PRO A 3 -5.80 -15.73 11.73
CA PRO A 3 -6.80 -16.57 12.35
C PRO A 3 -6.36 -18.03 12.20
N THR A 4 -6.20 -18.73 13.32
CA THR A 4 -5.98 -20.17 13.33
C THR A 4 -7.13 -20.84 12.59
N ARG A 5 -6.83 -21.63 11.55
CA ARG A 5 -7.81 -22.34 10.73
C ARG A 5 -8.71 -23.19 11.62
N ARG A 6 -10.02 -22.90 11.64
CA ARG A 6 -11.03 -23.83 12.15
C ARG A 6 -11.49 -24.69 10.98
N SER A 7 -11.79 -25.96 11.23
CA SER A 7 -12.31 -26.87 10.20
C SER A 7 -13.64 -26.38 9.59
N SER A 8 -14.39 -25.52 10.29
CA SER A 8 -15.59 -24.84 9.80
C SER A 8 -15.34 -23.77 8.73
N ASP A 9 -14.08 -23.34 8.55
CA ASP A 9 -13.69 -22.32 7.58
C ASP A 9 -13.44 -22.90 6.18
N LEU A 10 -13.57 -24.23 6.03
CA LEU A 10 -13.30 -24.97 4.82
C LEU A 10 -14.61 -25.51 4.21
N LEU A 11 -14.70 -25.48 2.87
CA LEU A 11 -15.85 -26.04 2.17
C LEU A 11 -15.90 -27.57 2.37
N PRO A 12 -17.05 -28.16 2.75
CA PRO A 12 -17.20 -29.60 2.89
C PRO A 12 -17.00 -30.30 1.56
N GLY A 13 -16.19 -31.39 1.54
CA GLY A 13 -16.08 -32.32 0.41
C GLY A 13 -15.01 -31.97 -0.64
N SER A 14 -14.20 -30.91 -0.52
CA SER A 14 -13.08 -30.67 -1.41
C SER A 14 -11.79 -31.27 -0.87
N THR A 15 -11.06 -32.04 -1.70
CA THR A 15 -9.68 -32.49 -1.41
C THR A 15 -8.68 -31.33 -1.45
N ASN A 16 -9.05 -30.18 -2.02
CA ASN A 16 -8.30 -28.92 -1.98
C ASN A 16 -8.91 -28.03 -0.89
N TYR A 17 -8.11 -27.69 0.10
CA TYR A 17 -8.47 -26.74 1.16
C TYR A 17 -8.73 -25.35 0.58
N GLN A 18 -9.98 -25.03 0.31
CA GLN A 18 -10.41 -23.70 -0.11
C GLN A 18 -11.06 -22.97 1.06
N LEU A 19 -10.78 -21.67 1.19
CA LEU A 19 -11.47 -20.83 2.16
C LEU A 19 -12.89 -20.55 1.64
N SER A 20 -13.88 -20.55 2.56
CA SER A 20 -15.23 -20.13 2.23
C SER A 20 -15.26 -18.66 1.77
N TYR A 21 -16.30 -18.29 1.02
CA TYR A 21 -16.52 -16.91 0.57
C TYR A 21 -16.48 -15.92 1.75
N GLU A 22 -17.17 -16.23 2.83
CA GLU A 22 -17.25 -15.37 4.01
C GLU A 22 -15.86 -15.08 4.61
N ILE A 23 -15.01 -16.08 4.73
CA ILE A 23 -13.65 -15.92 5.25
C ILE A 23 -12.78 -15.10 4.29
N LYS A 24 -12.84 -15.38 2.99
CA LYS A 24 -12.11 -14.58 1.98
C LYS A 24 -12.53 -13.12 2.02
N ARG A 25 -13.83 -12.84 2.10
CA ARG A 25 -14.39 -11.50 2.22
C ARG A 25 -13.92 -10.80 3.51
N LYS A 26 -13.90 -11.50 4.63
CA LYS A 26 -13.44 -10.98 5.93
C LYS A 26 -11.94 -10.65 5.90
N ILE A 27 -11.12 -11.52 5.30
CA ILE A 27 -9.68 -11.25 5.10
C ILE A 27 -9.50 -10.01 4.24
N LEU A 28 -10.20 -9.91 3.11
CA LEU A 28 -10.09 -8.76 2.22
C LEU A 28 -10.44 -7.45 2.93
N LYS A 29 -11.55 -7.41 3.66
CA LYS A 29 -11.99 -6.19 4.35
C LYS A 29 -11.10 -5.77 5.52
N ASN A 30 -10.53 -6.71 6.23
CA ASN A 30 -9.87 -6.41 7.49
C ASN A 30 -8.33 -6.42 7.41
N ASN A 31 -7.76 -7.06 6.39
CA ASN A 31 -6.32 -7.32 6.34
C ASN A 31 -5.63 -6.82 5.06
N ILE A 32 -6.38 -6.45 4.02
CA ILE A 32 -5.80 -6.01 2.75
C ILE A 32 -6.00 -4.52 2.58
N PHE A 33 -4.91 -3.78 2.46
CA PHE A 33 -4.87 -2.34 2.27
C PHE A 33 -3.91 -2.00 1.15
N GLY A 34 -4.21 -0.94 0.39
CA GLY A 34 -3.37 -0.54 -0.73
C GLY A 34 -3.48 0.95 -1.05
N VAL A 35 -2.40 1.49 -1.59
CA VAL A 35 -2.33 2.87 -2.05
C VAL A 35 -1.65 2.91 -3.41
N ASP A 36 -2.26 3.59 -4.36
CA ASP A 36 -1.66 3.87 -5.65
C ASP A 36 -1.88 5.35 -6.04
N ILE A 37 -0.90 5.94 -6.70
CA ILE A 37 -0.97 7.33 -7.18
C ILE A 37 -1.88 7.46 -8.41
N ASP A 38 -2.07 6.39 -9.16
CA ASP A 38 -2.96 6.34 -10.32
C ASP A 38 -4.38 5.91 -9.89
N PRO A 39 -5.40 6.78 -10.04
CA PRO A 39 -6.77 6.43 -9.69
C PRO A 39 -7.32 5.26 -10.50
N LEU A 40 -6.87 5.08 -11.75
CA LEU A 40 -7.31 3.95 -12.57
C LEU A 40 -6.73 2.63 -12.03
N ALA A 41 -5.46 2.63 -11.61
CA ALA A 41 -4.85 1.46 -10.96
C ALA A 41 -5.58 1.09 -9.66
N VAL A 42 -6.05 2.07 -8.89
CA VAL A 42 -6.88 1.84 -7.68
C VAL A 42 -8.16 1.10 -8.05
N GLU A 43 -8.91 1.55 -9.06
CA GLU A 43 -10.17 0.92 -9.46
C GLU A 43 -9.96 -0.50 -10.03
N VAL A 44 -8.92 -0.69 -10.86
CA VAL A 44 -8.55 -2.01 -11.37
C VAL A 44 -8.15 -2.96 -10.23
N SER A 45 -7.43 -2.46 -9.23
CA SER A 45 -7.04 -3.24 -8.05
C SER A 45 -8.26 -3.66 -7.22
N LYS A 46 -9.20 -2.74 -6.95
CA LYS A 46 -10.47 -3.05 -6.28
C LYS A 46 -11.22 -4.15 -7.02
N PHE A 47 -11.38 -3.99 -8.33
CA PHE A 47 -12.09 -4.96 -9.16
C PHE A 47 -11.40 -6.35 -9.13
N SER A 48 -10.08 -6.39 -9.29
CA SER A 48 -9.32 -7.62 -9.26
C SER A 48 -9.42 -8.36 -7.91
N LEU A 49 -9.39 -7.61 -6.81
CA LEU A 49 -9.56 -8.17 -5.46
C LEU A 49 -10.98 -8.71 -5.24
N LEU A 50 -12.01 -8.04 -5.77
CA LEU A 50 -13.38 -8.52 -5.70
C LEU A 50 -13.57 -9.82 -6.50
N LEU A 51 -12.98 -9.92 -7.70
CA LEU A 51 -12.98 -11.17 -8.48
C LEU A 51 -12.26 -12.29 -7.72
N LYS A 52 -11.14 -11.98 -7.05
CA LYS A 52 -10.38 -12.96 -6.28
C LYS A 52 -11.17 -13.53 -5.09
N VAL A 53 -12.01 -12.73 -4.46
CA VAL A 53 -12.89 -13.19 -3.37
C VAL A 53 -13.96 -14.15 -3.89
N LEU A 54 -14.50 -13.91 -5.09
CA LEU A 54 -15.51 -14.78 -5.72
C LEU A 54 -14.93 -16.09 -6.25
N GLU A 55 -13.64 -16.14 -6.54
CA GLU A 55 -12.99 -17.30 -7.14
C GLU A 55 -13.22 -18.58 -6.32
N GLY A 56 -13.77 -19.62 -6.97
CA GLY A 56 -14.08 -20.91 -6.35
C GLY A 56 -15.31 -20.89 -5.43
N SER A 57 -16.10 -19.81 -5.39
CA SER A 57 -17.37 -19.77 -4.68
C SER A 57 -18.51 -20.22 -5.61
N THR A 58 -19.49 -20.97 -5.08
CA THR A 58 -20.69 -21.34 -5.82
C THR A 58 -21.80 -20.30 -5.67
N LEU A 59 -22.76 -20.30 -6.59
CA LEU A 59 -23.92 -19.41 -6.51
C LEU A 59 -24.71 -19.64 -5.22
N GLU A 60 -24.88 -20.91 -4.85
CA GLU A 60 -25.59 -21.31 -3.62
C GLU A 60 -24.90 -20.75 -2.35
N GLU A 61 -23.55 -20.78 -2.29
CA GLU A 61 -22.80 -20.20 -1.18
C GLU A 61 -23.01 -18.67 -1.09
N LEU A 62 -23.02 -17.99 -2.21
CA LEU A 62 -23.23 -16.54 -2.27
C LEU A 62 -24.65 -16.14 -1.90
N GLU A 63 -25.64 -16.89 -2.38
CA GLU A 63 -27.05 -16.67 -2.03
C GLU A 63 -27.30 -16.94 -0.54
N ALA A 64 -26.77 -18.03 0.00
CA ALA A 64 -26.87 -18.36 1.42
C ALA A 64 -26.24 -17.26 2.29
N TYR A 65 -25.06 -16.76 1.89
CA TYR A 65 -24.42 -15.63 2.57
C TYR A 65 -25.32 -14.38 2.57
N HIS A 66 -25.87 -14.01 1.41
CA HIS A 66 -26.73 -12.84 1.28
C HIS A 66 -28.01 -12.97 2.12
N GLN A 67 -28.66 -14.12 2.06
CA GLN A 67 -29.88 -14.40 2.85
C GLN A 67 -29.64 -14.35 4.36
N HIS A 68 -28.50 -14.90 4.80
CA HIS A 68 -28.17 -14.96 6.22
C HIS A 68 -27.73 -13.61 6.79
N THR A 69 -26.94 -12.85 6.04
CA THR A 69 -26.32 -11.61 6.54
C THR A 69 -27.01 -10.33 6.10
N HIS A 70 -27.83 -10.39 5.05
CA HIS A 70 -28.42 -9.24 4.33
C HIS A 70 -27.36 -8.25 3.78
N ASN A 71 -26.08 -8.64 3.78
CA ASN A 71 -25.00 -7.84 3.25
C ASN A 71 -24.90 -7.98 1.72
N LYS A 72 -24.37 -6.93 1.06
CA LYS A 72 -24.00 -7.04 -0.36
C LYS A 72 -22.95 -8.12 -0.54
N ILE A 73 -23.07 -8.92 -1.62
CA ILE A 73 -22.10 -9.94 -1.99
C ILE A 73 -20.72 -9.30 -2.17
N LEU A 74 -20.61 -8.25 -2.99
CA LEU A 74 -19.34 -7.55 -3.15
C LEU A 74 -19.20 -6.45 -2.09
N PRO A 75 -18.15 -6.49 -1.25
CA PRO A 75 -17.89 -5.44 -0.28
C PRO A 75 -17.42 -4.15 -0.97
N ASN A 76 -17.71 -3.00 -0.37
CA ASN A 76 -17.04 -1.76 -0.73
C ASN A 76 -15.59 -1.79 -0.21
N LEU A 77 -14.62 -1.41 -1.07
CA LEU A 77 -13.19 -1.38 -0.78
C LEU A 77 -12.61 0.04 -0.75
N ASP A 78 -13.43 1.10 -0.72
CA ASP A 78 -12.94 2.48 -0.71
C ASP A 78 -12.11 2.80 0.53
N GLU A 79 -12.41 2.16 1.66
CA GLU A 79 -11.61 2.28 2.87
C GLU A 79 -10.35 1.42 2.88
N ASN A 80 -10.22 0.51 1.93
CA ASN A 80 -9.10 -0.42 1.86
C ASN A 80 -8.07 -0.04 0.80
N ILE A 81 -8.54 0.35 -0.40
CA ILE A 81 -7.68 0.66 -1.55
C ILE A 81 -7.90 2.12 -1.91
N LYS A 82 -6.89 2.94 -1.69
CA LYS A 82 -7.00 4.40 -1.76
C LYS A 82 -6.08 5.01 -2.81
N ASN A 83 -6.51 6.15 -3.36
CA ASN A 83 -5.68 6.94 -4.27
C ASN A 83 -4.85 7.94 -3.49
N GLY A 84 -3.52 7.96 -3.73
CA GLY A 84 -2.63 8.91 -3.09
C GLY A 84 -1.16 8.62 -3.35
N ASN A 85 -0.33 9.59 -3.03
CA ASN A 85 1.12 9.44 -3.08
C ASN A 85 1.62 8.85 -1.75
N SER A 86 1.91 7.56 -1.73
CA SER A 86 2.34 6.82 -0.54
C SER A 86 3.63 7.34 0.12
N LEU A 87 4.38 8.20 -0.59
CA LEU A 87 5.64 8.79 -0.10
C LEU A 87 5.50 10.21 0.42
N VAL A 88 4.43 10.93 0.11
CA VAL A 88 4.24 12.33 0.48
C VAL A 88 3.05 12.45 1.42
N ASP A 89 3.34 12.74 2.68
CA ASP A 89 2.32 12.93 3.71
C ASP A 89 2.05 14.43 3.98
N GLY A 90 1.20 14.71 4.97
CA GLY A 90 0.81 16.07 5.33
C GLY A 90 1.95 17.00 5.73
N THR A 91 3.15 16.47 6.01
CA THR A 91 4.33 17.32 6.29
C THR A 91 4.77 18.14 5.08
N TYR A 92 4.38 17.73 3.86
CA TYR A 92 4.60 18.54 2.65
C TYR A 92 4.04 19.97 2.77
N ALA A 93 2.93 20.14 3.46
CA ALA A 93 2.34 21.47 3.66
C ALA A 93 3.20 22.43 4.49
N GLN A 94 4.21 21.94 5.21
CA GLN A 94 5.22 22.78 5.87
C GLN A 94 6.19 23.39 4.87
N LEU A 95 6.42 22.71 3.74
CA LEU A 95 7.22 23.22 2.63
C LEU A 95 6.42 24.19 1.75
N ASN A 96 5.19 23.81 1.41
CA ASN A 96 4.33 24.60 0.53
C ASN A 96 2.87 24.52 0.96
N ARG A 97 2.40 25.55 1.66
CA ARG A 97 1.00 25.65 2.14
C ARG A 97 -0.03 25.80 1.02
N ALA A 98 0.39 26.24 -0.17
CA ALA A 98 -0.51 26.37 -1.31
C ALA A 98 -1.16 25.02 -1.71
N VAL A 99 -0.60 23.89 -1.27
CA VAL A 99 -1.18 22.55 -1.50
C VAL A 99 -2.61 22.40 -0.97
N TYR A 100 -3.03 23.25 -0.01
CA TYR A 100 -4.41 23.23 0.50
C TYR A 100 -5.38 24.12 -0.28
N THR A 101 -4.89 25.04 -1.10
CA THR A 101 -5.70 26.04 -1.80
C THR A 101 -5.57 25.99 -3.31
N ASP A 102 -4.47 25.45 -3.82
CA ASP A 102 -4.23 25.24 -5.25
C ASP A 102 -4.63 23.81 -5.64
N ILE A 103 -5.77 23.69 -6.30
CA ILE A 103 -6.32 22.41 -6.76
C ILE A 103 -5.35 21.66 -7.71
N SER A 104 -4.62 22.40 -8.56
CA SER A 104 -3.65 21.82 -9.47
C SER A 104 -2.49 21.17 -8.70
N LEU A 105 -1.94 21.87 -7.73
CA LEU A 105 -0.88 21.38 -6.86
C LEU A 105 -1.37 20.20 -5.99
N MET A 106 -2.56 20.30 -5.43
CA MET A 106 -3.17 19.23 -4.64
C MET A 106 -3.31 17.94 -5.47
N ASN A 107 -3.82 18.05 -6.71
CA ASN A 107 -3.96 16.91 -7.62
C ASN A 107 -2.62 16.36 -8.11
N LYS A 108 -1.59 17.20 -8.20
CA LYS A 108 -0.24 16.81 -8.60
C LYS A 108 0.49 16.05 -7.49
N ILE A 109 0.41 16.54 -6.25
CA ILE A 109 1.12 15.98 -5.10
C ILE A 109 0.37 14.78 -4.51
N LYS A 110 -0.96 14.84 -4.42
CA LYS A 110 -1.83 13.79 -3.88
C LYS A 110 -1.34 13.26 -2.53
N MET A 111 -1.10 14.19 -1.58
CA MET A 111 -0.66 13.80 -0.24
C MET A 111 -1.48 12.65 0.34
N PHE A 112 -0.81 11.71 0.98
CA PHE A 112 -1.43 10.55 1.61
C PHE A 112 -0.85 10.32 2.99
N ASP A 113 -1.68 10.48 4.02
CA ASP A 113 -1.27 10.21 5.39
C ASP A 113 -1.74 8.83 5.82
N TRP A 114 -0.78 7.92 5.98
CA TRP A 114 -1.03 6.52 6.32
C TRP A 114 -1.76 6.36 7.66
N ARG A 115 -1.47 7.22 8.65
CA ARG A 115 -2.09 7.14 9.96
C ARG A 115 -3.52 7.64 9.97
N SER A 116 -3.78 8.76 9.30
CA SER A 116 -5.14 9.28 9.19
C SER A 116 -6.05 8.37 8.36
N GLU A 117 -5.49 7.70 7.34
CA GLU A 117 -6.24 6.87 6.40
C GLU A 117 -6.48 5.43 6.88
N PHE A 118 -5.53 4.83 7.60
CA PHE A 118 -5.60 3.43 8.05
C PHE A 118 -5.46 3.26 9.57
N GLY A 119 -5.35 4.35 10.32
CA GLY A 119 -5.11 4.33 11.76
C GLY A 119 -3.64 4.03 12.12
N ASP A 120 -3.34 4.00 13.42
CA ASP A 120 -1.97 3.77 13.94
C ASP A 120 -1.54 2.29 13.88
N ARG A 121 -2.20 1.47 13.08
CA ARG A 121 -1.81 0.07 12.88
C ARG A 121 -0.53 -0.01 12.07
N GLY A 122 0.41 -0.84 12.48
CA GLY A 122 1.47 -1.31 11.61
C GLY A 122 1.00 -2.44 10.70
N PHE A 123 1.80 -2.78 9.70
CA PHE A 123 1.52 -3.87 8.76
C PHE A 123 2.44 -5.07 9.02
N ASP A 124 1.89 -6.28 8.94
CA ASP A 124 2.67 -7.51 9.09
C ASP A 124 3.40 -7.88 7.80
N ALA A 125 2.90 -7.43 6.66
CA ALA A 125 3.54 -7.63 5.36
C ALA A 125 3.26 -6.45 4.43
N ILE A 126 4.28 -5.99 3.72
CA ILE A 126 4.17 -4.96 2.67
C ILE A 126 4.74 -5.53 1.39
N ILE A 127 3.94 -5.55 0.34
CA ILE A 127 4.37 -5.99 -1.00
C ILE A 127 4.24 -4.86 -2.01
N GLY A 128 5.09 -4.84 -3.03
CA GLY A 128 4.99 -3.84 -4.08
C GLY A 128 6.07 -3.97 -5.16
N ASN A 129 5.87 -3.20 -6.20
CA ASN A 129 6.84 -3.03 -7.28
C ASN A 129 7.10 -1.52 -7.46
N PRO A 130 7.98 -0.93 -6.65
CA PRO A 130 8.24 0.51 -6.70
C PRO A 130 8.94 0.92 -8.00
N PRO A 131 8.75 2.17 -8.47
CA PRO A 131 9.35 2.64 -9.71
C PRO A 131 10.88 2.79 -9.60
N TYR A 132 11.63 2.35 -10.65
CA TYR A 132 13.10 2.44 -10.72
C TYR A 132 13.54 3.74 -11.39
N ILE A 133 13.18 4.86 -10.80
CA ILE A 133 13.43 6.20 -11.32
C ILE A 133 14.48 6.88 -10.45
N ARG A 134 15.52 7.44 -11.08
CA ARG A 134 16.48 8.30 -10.37
C ARG A 134 15.79 9.58 -9.93
N VAL A 135 15.88 9.90 -8.63
CA VAL A 135 15.21 11.08 -8.05
C VAL A 135 15.69 12.37 -8.73
N GLN A 136 16.94 12.45 -9.14
CA GLN A 136 17.49 13.60 -9.87
C GLN A 136 16.75 13.85 -11.20
N ASN A 137 16.27 12.81 -11.87
CA ASN A 137 15.52 12.95 -13.11
C ASN A 137 14.10 13.51 -12.87
N MET A 138 13.63 13.49 -11.61
CA MET A 138 12.29 14.00 -11.26
C MET A 138 12.21 15.54 -11.32
N VAL A 139 13.33 16.25 -11.26
CA VAL A 139 13.37 17.70 -11.32
C VAL A 139 12.59 18.26 -12.52
N GLN A 140 12.62 17.55 -13.65
CA GLN A 140 11.97 17.99 -14.89
C GLN A 140 10.45 17.81 -14.91
N TYR A 141 9.91 16.82 -14.21
CA TYR A 141 8.47 16.46 -14.29
C TYR A 141 7.74 16.40 -12.94
N ALA A 142 8.48 16.29 -11.84
CA ALA A 142 7.98 16.23 -10.48
C ALA A 142 8.90 17.00 -9.51
N GLY A 143 9.23 18.24 -9.86
CA GLY A 143 10.15 19.08 -9.11
C GLY A 143 9.70 19.31 -7.67
N GLU A 144 8.40 19.46 -7.42
CA GLU A 144 7.83 19.68 -6.09
C GLU A 144 8.02 18.43 -5.19
N GLU A 145 7.86 17.22 -5.73
CA GLU A 145 8.18 16.01 -4.98
C GLU A 145 9.69 15.93 -4.69
N TYR A 146 10.52 16.24 -5.69
CA TYR A 146 11.97 16.25 -5.53
C TYR A 146 12.41 17.17 -4.40
N GLU A 147 11.93 18.41 -4.40
CA GLU A 147 12.22 19.39 -3.34
C GLU A 147 11.79 18.89 -1.95
N PHE A 148 10.60 18.26 -1.88
CA PHE A 148 10.13 17.66 -0.63
C PHE A 148 11.08 16.56 -0.14
N TYR A 149 11.47 15.62 -0.99
CA TYR A 149 12.34 14.53 -0.57
C TYR A 149 13.72 15.02 -0.11
N LYS A 150 14.25 16.09 -0.72
CA LYS A 150 15.54 16.69 -0.36
C LYS A 150 15.47 17.62 0.86
N SER A 151 14.29 18.09 1.20
CA SER A 151 14.11 19.03 2.32
C SER A 151 14.44 18.39 3.68
N HIS A 152 14.70 19.23 4.67
CA HIS A 152 14.88 18.80 6.06
C HIS A 152 13.57 18.37 6.74
N ILE A 153 12.43 18.71 6.16
CA ILE A 153 11.08 18.35 6.62
C ILE A 153 10.81 16.86 6.31
N SER A 154 11.34 16.40 5.18
CA SER A 154 11.20 15.01 4.78
C SER A 154 11.89 14.06 5.75
N GLN A 155 11.19 13.01 6.15
CA GLN A 155 11.72 11.96 7.02
C GLN A 155 12.73 11.01 6.33
N TYR A 156 12.91 11.13 5.01
CA TYR A 156 13.73 10.21 4.22
C TYR A 156 15.23 10.48 4.37
N ARG A 157 15.91 9.62 5.11
CA ARG A 157 17.37 9.68 5.27
C ARG A 157 18.10 9.38 3.97
N THR A 158 17.56 8.43 3.19
CA THR A 158 18.13 8.01 1.90
C THR A 158 18.11 9.14 0.87
N ALA A 159 17.11 10.04 0.93
CA ALA A 159 16.97 11.17 0.03
C ALA A 159 18.13 12.18 0.10
N LYS A 160 18.94 12.15 1.16
CA LYS A 160 20.11 13.05 1.36
C LYS A 160 21.36 12.55 0.62
N SER A 161 21.30 11.41 -0.07
CA SER A 161 22.37 10.94 -0.96
C SER A 161 22.38 11.72 -2.28
N GLU A 162 23.55 11.85 -2.90
CA GLU A 162 23.68 12.53 -4.21
C GLU A 162 23.02 11.74 -5.33
N THR A 163 23.12 10.42 -5.28
CA THR A 163 22.49 9.50 -6.24
C THR A 163 21.46 8.65 -5.54
N LEU A 164 20.20 8.83 -5.90
CA LEU A 164 19.07 8.15 -5.27
C LEU A 164 18.09 7.65 -6.33
N ASP A 165 17.70 6.40 -6.23
CA ASP A 165 16.56 5.85 -6.96
C ASP A 165 15.30 5.89 -6.07
N LYS A 166 14.12 6.18 -6.66
CA LYS A 166 12.86 6.39 -5.92
C LYS A 166 12.48 5.16 -5.08
N TYR A 167 12.85 3.95 -5.49
CA TYR A 167 12.55 2.73 -4.73
C TYR A 167 13.18 2.68 -3.33
N TYR A 168 14.29 3.41 -3.07
CA TYR A 168 14.84 3.52 -1.71
C TYR A 168 13.87 4.21 -0.75
N LEU A 169 13.15 5.24 -1.25
CA LEU A 169 12.13 5.94 -0.45
C LEU A 169 10.98 5.00 -0.10
N PHE A 170 10.58 4.13 -1.05
CA PHE A 170 9.56 3.12 -0.80
C PHE A 170 10.01 2.11 0.26
N ILE A 171 11.26 1.62 0.19
CA ILE A 171 11.79 0.73 1.23
C ILE A 171 11.79 1.46 2.59
N GLU A 172 12.26 2.71 2.64
CA GLU A 172 12.32 3.49 3.88
C GLU A 172 10.93 3.75 4.46
N ARG A 173 9.96 4.10 3.62
CA ARG A 173 8.55 4.25 4.03
C ARG A 173 8.00 2.92 4.57
N SER A 174 8.21 1.83 3.86
CA SER A 174 7.73 0.52 4.30
C SER A 174 8.30 0.10 5.66
N LEU A 175 9.58 0.30 5.88
CA LEU A 175 10.21 0.05 7.18
C LEU A 175 9.58 0.88 8.32
N SER A 176 9.04 2.07 8.02
CA SER A 176 8.36 2.90 9.01
C SER A 176 6.92 2.48 9.29
N LEU A 177 6.33 1.68 8.41
CA LEU A 177 4.94 1.21 8.49
C LEU A 177 4.83 -0.23 9.00
N LEU A 178 5.94 -0.98 9.04
CA LEU A 178 5.94 -2.37 9.50
C LEU A 178 5.78 -2.49 11.02
N ASN A 179 5.12 -3.54 11.44
CA ASN A 179 5.20 -4.10 12.79
C ASN A 179 6.62 -4.66 13.06
N ALA A 180 6.95 -4.93 14.31
CA ALA A 180 8.29 -5.38 14.72
C ALA A 180 8.77 -6.63 13.96
N ASP A 181 7.87 -7.59 13.70
CA ASP A 181 8.16 -8.84 12.98
C ASP A 181 7.67 -8.82 11.53
N GLY A 182 7.35 -7.63 11.00
CA GLY A 182 6.79 -7.47 9.66
C GLY A 182 7.81 -7.70 8.55
N MET A 183 7.33 -8.07 7.37
CA MET A 183 8.14 -8.41 6.21
C MET A 183 7.86 -7.50 5.01
N ILE A 184 8.90 -7.23 4.21
CA ILE A 184 8.78 -6.52 2.91
C ILE A 184 9.09 -7.49 1.79
N GLY A 185 8.20 -7.53 0.79
CA GLY A 185 8.39 -8.23 -0.46
C GLY A 185 8.36 -7.27 -1.65
N TYR A 186 9.53 -6.76 -2.07
CA TYR A 186 9.66 -5.83 -3.20
C TYR A 186 10.45 -6.44 -4.34
N ILE A 187 10.02 -6.17 -5.57
CA ILE A 187 10.85 -6.39 -6.76
C ILE A 187 11.67 -5.12 -6.96
N VAL A 188 12.98 -5.19 -6.68
CA VAL A 188 13.91 -4.05 -6.77
C VAL A 188 15.28 -4.49 -7.31
N PRO A 189 16.03 -3.59 -7.96
CA PRO A 189 17.40 -3.89 -8.36
C PRO A 189 18.28 -4.19 -7.15
N HIS A 190 19.09 -5.25 -7.17
CA HIS A 190 19.95 -5.67 -6.08
C HIS A 190 21.10 -4.67 -5.74
N LYS A 191 21.31 -3.67 -6.59
CA LYS A 191 22.36 -2.65 -6.41
C LYS A 191 22.39 -2.01 -5.02
N PHE A 192 21.22 -1.81 -4.38
CA PHE A 192 21.17 -1.18 -3.07
C PHE A 192 21.93 -1.97 -1.98
N MET A 193 22.16 -3.27 -2.18
CA MET A 193 22.90 -4.10 -1.23
C MET A 193 24.40 -3.76 -1.22
N ASN A 194 24.96 -3.28 -2.33
CA ASN A 194 26.39 -3.16 -2.54
C ASN A 194 26.89 -1.71 -2.69
N ILE A 195 26.02 -0.74 -2.85
CA ILE A 195 26.42 0.66 -3.06
C ILE A 195 26.24 1.50 -1.79
N GLN A 196 27.02 2.59 -1.70
CA GLN A 196 27.01 3.52 -0.56
C GLN A 196 25.63 4.15 -0.31
N ALA A 197 24.86 4.43 -1.38
CA ALA A 197 23.48 4.95 -1.24
C ALA A 197 22.55 4.02 -0.46
N GLY A 198 22.76 2.69 -0.52
CA GLY A 198 22.00 1.69 0.23
C GLY A 198 22.46 1.52 1.69
N GLN A 199 23.62 2.07 2.06
CA GLN A 199 24.15 1.92 3.42
C GLN A 199 23.20 2.48 4.48
N LYS A 200 22.59 3.64 4.21
CA LYS A 200 21.63 4.28 5.14
C LYS A 200 20.38 3.44 5.42
N LEU A 201 20.03 2.50 4.52
CA LEU A 201 18.97 1.52 4.76
C LEU A 201 19.47 0.35 5.62
N ARG A 202 20.69 -0.12 5.36
CA ARG A 202 21.30 -1.25 6.10
C ARG A 202 21.63 -0.89 7.54
N ASP A 203 21.99 0.37 7.81
CA ASP A 203 22.33 0.88 9.14
C ASP A 203 21.10 1.20 10.01
N ARG A 204 19.91 0.87 9.54
CA ARG A 204 18.66 0.98 10.29
C ARG A 204 18.56 -0.23 11.24
N LYS A 205 18.99 -0.04 12.48
CA LYS A 205 18.72 -0.94 13.61
C LYS A 205 17.43 -0.54 14.29
#